data_71eb8275ec4da4b76bf67963f409ce4a
#
_entry.id   71eb8275ec4da4b76bf67963f409ce4a
#
_cell.length_a   1.000
_cell.length_b   1.000
_cell.length_c   1.000
_cell.angle_alpha   90.00
_cell.angle_beta   90.00
_cell.angle_gamma   90.00
#
_symmetry.space_group_name_H-M   'P 1'
#
loop_
_entity.id
_entity.type
_entity.pdbx_description
1 polymer ?
#
loop_
_entity_poly.entity_id
_entity_poly.type
_entity_poly.pdbx_seq_one_letter_code
_entity_poly.pdbx_strand_id
1 'polypeptide(L)'
;IAPECMQCLIPKLVLQPMIENSVKYGFGNQLNLHVELKAYIHEEKLMMICRDDGVGMSAAMVEKLCALMNQKEAPGRHSGLYNIHRRIQLLYGYPYGVEIRSLEGHGTTLVVTLPAVAEKNVHSVQGDNNDASGNDSGR
;
A
#
# COMPACT_ATOMS: atom_id res chain seq x y z
N ILE A 1 0.62 -5.85 14.97
CA ILE A 1 1.75 -5.46 14.11
C ILE A 1 3.00 -6.10 14.71
N ALA A 2 3.75 -6.87 13.90
CA ALA A 2 4.98 -7.51 14.33
C ALA A 2 6.08 -6.47 14.62
N PRO A 3 6.90 -6.65 15.68
CA PRO A 3 7.89 -5.64 16.09
C PRO A 3 8.89 -5.25 15.00
N GLU A 4 9.30 -6.18 14.16
CA GLU A 4 10.21 -5.95 13.02
C GLU A 4 9.65 -4.99 11.98
N CYS A 5 8.33 -4.87 11.88
CA CYS A 5 7.67 -3.94 10.96
C CYS A 5 7.76 -2.47 11.39
N MET A 6 8.06 -2.22 12.67
CA MET A 6 8.10 -0.85 13.23
C MET A 6 9.25 -0.02 12.64
N GLN A 7 10.25 -0.65 12.05
CA GLN A 7 11.38 0.01 11.40
C GLN A 7 11.28 0.06 9.88
N CYS A 8 10.19 -0.48 9.31
CA CYS A 8 9.98 -0.46 7.87
C CYS A 8 9.51 0.93 7.40
N LEU A 9 10.12 1.40 6.32
CA LEU A 9 9.65 2.59 5.63
C LEU A 9 8.45 2.24 4.76
N ILE A 10 7.36 2.96 4.94
CA ILE A 10 6.18 2.85 4.10
C ILE A 10 5.87 4.20 3.44
N PRO A 11 5.33 4.24 2.22
CA PRO A 11 4.86 5.46 1.62
C PRO A 11 3.80 6.12 2.53
N LYS A 12 3.88 7.45 2.66
CA LYS A 12 2.89 8.19 3.45
C LYS A 12 1.47 7.86 2.97
N LEU A 13 0.53 7.77 3.92
CA LEU A 13 -0.90 7.60 3.67
C LEU A 13 -1.30 6.23 3.09
N VAL A 14 -0.58 5.16 3.41
CA VAL A 14 -0.99 3.79 3.02
C VAL A 14 -2.05 3.24 3.98
N LEU A 15 -1.82 3.37 5.29
CA LEU A 15 -2.72 2.81 6.31
C LEU A 15 -4.08 3.52 6.36
N GLN A 16 -4.09 4.84 6.26
CA GLN A 16 -5.30 5.65 6.37
C GLN A 16 -6.37 5.23 5.35
N PRO A 17 -6.10 5.15 4.03
CA PRO A 17 -7.10 4.72 3.08
C PRO A 17 -7.55 3.27 3.23
N MET A 18 -6.74 2.38 3.80
CA MET A 18 -7.16 1.01 4.11
C MET A 18 -8.26 1.03 5.17
N ILE A 19 -8.05 1.76 6.28
CA ILE A 19 -9.02 1.89 7.36
C ILE A 19 -10.24 2.68 6.90
N GLU A 20 -10.05 3.79 6.20
CA GLU A 20 -11.15 4.61 5.65
C GLU A 20 -12.06 3.80 4.73
N ASN A 21 -11.50 2.88 3.93
CA ASN A 21 -12.28 2.01 3.07
C ASN A 21 -13.22 1.11 3.88
N SER A 22 -12.71 0.47 4.94
CA SER A 22 -13.52 -0.38 5.82
C SER A 22 -14.58 0.45 6.54
N VAL A 23 -14.24 1.61 7.09
CA VAL A 23 -15.19 2.50 7.77
C VAL A 23 -16.26 3.01 6.82
N LYS A 24 -15.89 3.42 5.60
CA LYS A 24 -16.83 4.02 4.64
C LYS A 24 -17.79 3.00 4.02
N TYR A 25 -17.32 1.79 3.75
CA TYR A 25 -18.06 0.80 2.98
C TYR A 25 -18.46 -0.44 3.78
N GLY A 26 -17.84 -0.66 4.95
CA GLY A 26 -18.07 -1.85 5.77
C GLY A 26 -19.39 -1.83 6.56
N PHE A 27 -19.81 -0.67 7.04
CA PHE A 27 -20.97 -0.59 7.93
C PHE A 27 -22.28 -1.08 7.29
N GLY A 28 -22.61 -0.65 6.07
CA GLY A 28 -23.93 -0.92 5.49
C GLY A 28 -25.05 -0.54 6.49
N ASN A 29 -25.89 -1.53 6.86
CA ASN A 29 -26.93 -1.38 7.87
C ASN A 29 -26.54 -1.95 9.25
N GLN A 30 -25.26 -2.28 9.46
CA GLN A 30 -24.78 -2.83 10.73
C GLN A 30 -24.56 -1.71 11.76
N LEU A 31 -24.79 -2.03 13.03
CA LEU A 31 -24.58 -1.10 14.16
C LEU A 31 -23.11 -1.04 14.58
N ASN A 32 -22.38 -2.12 14.36
CA ASN A 32 -20.97 -2.26 14.74
C ASN A 32 -20.16 -2.76 13.56
N LEU A 33 -18.91 -2.32 13.48
CA LEU A 33 -17.92 -2.78 12.52
C LEU A 33 -16.63 -3.07 13.28
N HIS A 34 -16.14 -4.30 13.14
CA HIS A 34 -14.82 -4.67 13.65
C HIS A 34 -13.80 -4.58 12.52
N VAL A 35 -12.72 -3.84 12.76
CA VAL A 35 -11.61 -3.69 11.81
C VAL A 35 -10.32 -4.18 12.46
N GLU A 36 -9.69 -5.18 11.86
CA GLU A 36 -8.42 -5.73 12.31
C GLU A 36 -7.29 -5.31 11.36
N LEU A 37 -6.19 -4.80 11.93
CA LEU A 37 -4.98 -4.45 11.19
C LEU A 37 -3.82 -5.33 11.62
N LYS A 38 -3.22 -6.04 10.66
CA LYS A 38 -2.01 -6.85 10.84
C LYS A 38 -0.89 -6.35 9.93
N ALA A 39 0.36 -6.44 10.41
CA ALA A 39 1.54 -6.25 9.59
C ALA A 39 2.63 -7.23 10.02
N TYR A 40 3.29 -7.85 9.04
CA TYR A 40 4.41 -8.78 9.24
C TYR A 40 5.32 -8.77 8.01
N ILE A 41 6.56 -9.25 8.19
CA ILE A 41 7.51 -9.43 7.09
C ILE A 41 7.53 -10.91 6.69
N HIS A 42 7.43 -11.16 5.39
CA HIS A 42 7.56 -12.48 4.79
C HIS A 42 8.35 -12.39 3.49
N GLU A 43 9.43 -13.14 3.37
CA GLU A 43 10.31 -13.15 2.17
C GLU A 43 10.70 -11.74 1.69
N GLU A 44 11.25 -10.93 2.60
CA GLU A 44 11.64 -9.53 2.34
C GLU A 44 10.50 -8.61 1.87
N LYS A 45 9.25 -9.04 2.03
CA LYS A 45 8.06 -8.26 1.75
C LYS A 45 7.36 -7.87 3.05
N LEU A 46 7.02 -6.61 3.18
CA LEU A 46 6.11 -6.13 4.21
C LEU A 46 4.68 -6.36 3.75
N MET A 47 3.99 -7.21 4.48
CA MET A 47 2.57 -7.51 4.27
C MET A 47 1.74 -6.74 5.29
N MET A 48 0.83 -5.90 4.82
CA MET A 48 -0.12 -5.16 5.66
C MET A 48 -1.53 -5.61 5.30
N ILE A 49 -2.27 -6.11 6.29
CA ILE A 49 -3.60 -6.67 6.10
C ILE A 49 -4.59 -5.85 6.92
N CYS A 50 -5.61 -5.33 6.27
CA CYS A 50 -6.77 -4.71 6.91
C CYS A 50 -8.00 -5.56 6.59
N ARG A 51 -8.63 -6.13 7.62
CA ARG A 51 -9.82 -6.96 7.51
C ARG A 51 -10.95 -6.33 8.28
N ASP A 52 -12.12 -6.26 7.66
CA ASP A 52 -13.37 -5.92 8.35
C ASP A 52 -14.38 -7.08 8.27
N ASP A 53 -15.32 -7.08 9.18
CA ASP A 53 -16.48 -7.97 9.23
C ASP A 53 -17.75 -7.29 8.71
N GLY A 54 -17.59 -6.34 7.81
CA GLY A 54 -18.65 -5.54 7.23
C GLY A 54 -19.52 -6.30 6.22
N VAL A 55 -20.30 -5.52 5.45
CA VAL A 55 -21.24 -6.07 4.46
C VAL A 55 -20.55 -6.78 3.29
N GLY A 56 -19.26 -6.55 3.09
CA GLY A 56 -18.54 -7.11 1.96
C GLY A 56 -19.00 -6.58 0.60
N MET A 57 -18.49 -7.22 -0.46
CA MET A 57 -18.77 -6.85 -1.84
C MET A 57 -19.15 -8.08 -2.67
N SER A 58 -20.03 -7.90 -3.65
CA SER A 58 -20.32 -8.93 -4.65
C SER A 58 -19.09 -9.20 -5.53
N ALA A 59 -19.02 -10.41 -6.10
CA ALA A 59 -17.94 -10.80 -7.02
C ALA A 59 -17.80 -9.79 -8.18
N ALA A 60 -18.91 -9.34 -8.76
CA ALA A 60 -18.90 -8.35 -9.85
C ALA A 60 -18.29 -7.00 -9.42
N MET A 61 -18.51 -6.57 -8.18
CA MET A 61 -17.90 -5.35 -7.64
C MET A 61 -16.39 -5.52 -7.44
N VAL A 62 -15.96 -6.66 -6.90
CA VAL A 62 -14.53 -6.98 -6.73
C VAL A 62 -13.82 -7.00 -8.08
N GLU A 63 -14.38 -7.68 -9.08
CA GLU A 63 -13.83 -7.68 -10.45
C GLU A 63 -13.70 -6.29 -11.04
N LYS A 64 -14.73 -5.45 -10.89
CA LYS A 64 -14.71 -4.06 -11.36
C LYS A 64 -13.61 -3.23 -10.68
N LEU A 65 -13.43 -3.38 -9.37
CA LEU A 65 -12.37 -2.69 -8.64
C LEU A 65 -10.98 -3.18 -9.02
N CYS A 66 -10.79 -4.49 -9.18
CA CYS A 66 -9.53 -5.07 -9.64
C CYS A 66 -9.18 -4.60 -11.06
N ALA A 67 -10.16 -4.57 -11.96
CA ALA A 67 -9.98 -4.06 -13.32
C ALA A 67 -9.58 -2.57 -13.32
N LEU A 68 -10.22 -1.76 -12.46
CA LEU A 68 -9.89 -0.35 -12.30
C LEU A 68 -8.46 -0.16 -11.78
N MET A 69 -8.05 -0.93 -10.77
CA MET A 69 -6.70 -0.82 -10.20
C MET A 69 -5.60 -1.17 -11.21
N ASN A 70 -5.88 -2.06 -12.15
CA ASN A 70 -4.94 -2.46 -13.20
C ASN A 70 -4.88 -1.50 -14.39
N GLN A 71 -5.75 -0.48 -14.47
CA GLN A 71 -5.70 0.53 -15.53
C GLN A 71 -4.55 1.52 -15.30
N LYS A 72 -3.79 1.83 -16.38
CA LYS A 72 -2.70 2.81 -16.31
C LYS A 72 -3.20 4.24 -16.10
N GLU A 73 -4.33 4.55 -16.70
CA GLU A 73 -5.01 5.83 -16.57
C GLU A 73 -6.49 5.56 -16.33
N ALA A 74 -6.95 5.84 -15.13
CA ALA A 74 -8.36 5.72 -14.84
C ALA A 74 -9.03 7.10 -14.97
N PRO A 75 -10.11 7.26 -15.73
CA PRO A 75 -10.82 8.53 -15.88
C PRO A 75 -11.58 8.89 -14.60
N GLY A 76 -11.37 10.10 -14.07
CA GLY A 76 -12.18 10.67 -13.00
C GLY A 76 -11.54 10.64 -11.59
N ARG A 77 -12.35 10.93 -10.57
CA ARG A 77 -11.94 10.85 -9.15
C ARG A 77 -11.85 9.38 -8.71
N HIS A 78 -10.65 8.92 -8.41
CA HIS A 78 -10.42 7.53 -8.01
C HIS A 78 -10.49 7.35 -6.51
N SER A 79 -10.78 6.09 -6.10
CA SER A 79 -10.74 5.69 -4.69
C SER A 79 -9.33 5.80 -4.14
N GLY A 80 -9.20 6.02 -2.83
CA GLY A 80 -7.91 6.02 -2.15
C GLY A 80 -7.10 4.74 -2.42
N LEU A 81 -7.78 3.58 -2.56
CA LEU A 81 -7.13 2.28 -2.85
C LEU A 81 -6.47 2.26 -4.24
N TYR A 82 -7.13 2.81 -5.27
CA TYR A 82 -6.51 2.96 -6.60
C TYR A 82 -5.23 3.79 -6.52
N ASN A 83 -5.30 4.93 -5.84
CA ASN A 83 -4.17 5.84 -5.72
C ASN A 83 -2.98 5.19 -4.99
N ILE A 84 -3.24 4.40 -3.93
CA ILE A 84 -2.21 3.65 -3.23
C ILE A 84 -1.62 2.59 -4.14
N HIS A 85 -2.46 1.75 -4.77
CA HIS A 85 -2.02 0.68 -5.66
C HIS A 85 -1.12 1.24 -6.77
N ARG A 86 -1.58 2.29 -7.43
CA ARG A 86 -0.84 2.95 -8.50
C ARG A 86 0.48 3.53 -8.03
N ARG A 87 0.50 4.19 -6.86
CA ARG A 87 1.72 4.73 -6.26
C ARG A 87 2.74 3.66 -5.93
N ILE A 88 2.30 2.55 -5.34
CA ILE A 88 3.17 1.41 -5.02
C ILE A 88 3.75 0.81 -6.31
N GLN A 89 2.93 0.62 -7.33
CA GLN A 89 3.36 0.09 -8.63
C GLN A 89 4.38 1.01 -9.33
N LEU A 90 4.21 2.33 -9.23
CA LEU A 90 5.16 3.28 -9.80
C LEU A 90 6.49 3.30 -9.06
N LEU A 91 6.48 3.10 -7.73
CA LEU A 91 7.69 3.13 -6.91
C LEU A 91 8.47 1.80 -6.97
N TYR A 92 7.76 0.69 -6.94
CA TYR A 92 8.37 -0.63 -6.70
C TYR A 92 8.08 -1.66 -7.80
N GLY A 93 7.12 -1.41 -8.69
CA GLY A 93 6.73 -2.35 -9.74
C GLY A 93 5.98 -3.57 -9.23
N TYR A 94 5.77 -4.55 -10.12
CA TYR A 94 5.21 -5.85 -9.77
C TYR A 94 6.23 -6.67 -8.95
N PRO A 95 5.86 -7.43 -7.89
CA PRO A 95 4.48 -7.81 -7.50
C PRO A 95 3.87 -6.94 -6.38
N TYR A 96 4.39 -5.75 -6.15
CA TYR A 96 3.93 -4.88 -5.06
C TYR A 96 2.63 -4.15 -5.43
N GLY A 97 1.79 -3.88 -4.43
CA GLY A 97 0.51 -3.22 -4.66
C GLY A 97 -0.55 -3.57 -3.64
N VAL A 98 -1.81 -3.39 -4.02
CA VAL A 98 -3.01 -3.67 -3.22
C VAL A 98 -3.78 -4.81 -3.86
N GLU A 99 -4.18 -5.79 -3.04
CA GLU A 99 -5.10 -6.87 -3.38
C GLU A 99 -6.38 -6.73 -2.54
N ILE A 100 -7.53 -7.00 -3.16
CA ILE A 100 -8.84 -6.95 -2.50
C ILE A 100 -9.43 -8.36 -2.54
N ARG A 101 -9.86 -8.84 -1.37
CA ARG A 101 -10.64 -10.06 -1.20
C ARG A 101 -11.91 -9.70 -0.43
N SER A 102 -13.06 -10.01 -0.98
CA SER A 102 -14.33 -9.71 -0.34
C SER A 102 -15.39 -10.73 -0.73
N LEU A 103 -16.32 -10.95 0.19
CA LEU A 103 -17.48 -11.78 -0.01
C LEU A 103 -18.69 -11.09 0.61
N GLU A 104 -19.77 -10.98 -0.13
CA GLU A 104 -21.00 -10.35 0.35
C GLU A 104 -21.49 -11.00 1.64
N GLY A 105 -21.80 -10.19 2.64
CA GLY A 105 -22.18 -10.63 3.98
C GLY A 105 -21.02 -11.11 4.89
N HIS A 106 -19.76 -11.12 4.42
CA HIS A 106 -18.61 -11.65 5.16
C HIS A 106 -17.44 -10.67 5.32
N GLY A 107 -17.65 -9.41 4.92
CA GLY A 107 -16.65 -8.37 5.05
C GLY A 107 -15.62 -8.32 3.92
N THR A 108 -14.59 -7.50 4.14
CA THR A 108 -13.53 -7.23 3.16
C THR A 108 -12.16 -7.40 3.79
N THR A 109 -11.22 -7.93 3.01
CA THR A 109 -9.80 -8.00 3.35
C THR A 109 -8.99 -7.28 2.29
N LEU A 110 -8.25 -6.26 2.71
CA LEU A 110 -7.27 -5.57 1.89
C LEU A 110 -5.88 -6.05 2.27
N VAL A 111 -5.08 -6.40 1.27
CA VAL A 111 -3.67 -6.80 1.46
C VAL A 111 -2.80 -5.82 0.69
N VAL A 112 -1.93 -5.11 1.39
CA VAL A 112 -0.91 -4.26 0.77
C VAL A 112 0.43 -4.94 0.90
N THR A 113 1.11 -5.13 -0.22
CA THR A 113 2.45 -5.72 -0.29
C THR A 113 3.45 -4.65 -0.71
N LEU A 114 4.51 -4.50 0.08
CA LEU A 114 5.61 -3.54 -0.12
C LEU A 114 6.95 -4.27 0.05
N PRO A 115 8.08 -3.76 -0.50
CA PRO A 115 9.39 -4.25 -0.09
C PRO A 115 9.63 -3.90 1.39
N ALA A 116 10.20 -4.85 2.15
CA ALA A 116 10.59 -4.62 3.54
C ALA A 116 11.93 -3.85 3.59
N VAL A 117 11.87 -2.52 3.47
CA VAL A 117 13.04 -1.63 3.52
C VAL A 117 13.13 -1.00 4.90
N ALA A 118 14.21 -1.27 5.64
CA ALA A 118 14.49 -0.64 6.91
C ALA A 118 15.14 0.75 6.72
N GLU A 119 14.88 1.67 7.63
CA GLU A 119 15.39 3.06 7.60
C GLU A 119 16.92 3.17 7.47
N LYS A 120 17.66 2.17 7.96
CA LYS A 120 19.13 2.14 7.92
C LYS A 120 19.74 2.07 6.51
N ASN A 121 18.97 1.68 5.50
CA ASN A 121 19.47 1.52 4.13
C ASN A 121 19.27 2.76 3.25
N VAL A 122 18.63 3.82 3.74
CA VAL A 122 18.35 5.03 2.93
C VAL A 122 19.53 6.01 2.95
N HIS A 123 20.41 5.94 3.95
CA HIS A 123 21.57 6.85 4.04
C HIS A 123 22.80 6.44 3.23
N SER A 124 22.82 5.25 2.63
CA SER A 124 23.97 4.75 1.85
C SER A 124 23.95 5.10 0.36
N VAL A 125 22.94 5.78 -0.14
CA VAL A 125 22.81 6.13 -1.58
C VAL A 125 23.11 7.61 -1.88
N GLN A 126 23.38 8.44 -0.86
CA GLN A 126 23.70 9.88 -1.04
C GLN A 126 25.14 10.24 -0.71
N GLY A 127 26.11 9.50 -1.19
CA GLY A 127 27.48 9.81 -0.89
C GLY A 127 28.51 9.34 -1.91
N ASP A 128 28.36 9.72 -3.18
CA ASP A 128 29.48 9.73 -4.11
C ASP A 128 29.17 10.59 -5.35
N ASN A 129 29.17 11.90 -5.14
CA ASN A 129 29.38 12.85 -6.22
C ASN A 129 29.92 14.16 -5.64
N ASN A 130 31.17 14.17 -5.24
CA ASN A 130 31.98 15.37 -5.18
C ASN A 130 33.46 14.99 -5.02
N ASP A 131 34.15 14.88 -6.13
CA ASP A 131 35.55 15.34 -6.26
C ASP A 131 36.00 15.16 -7.70
N ALA A 132 35.96 16.24 -8.43
CA ALA A 132 36.90 16.51 -9.53
C ALA A 132 36.80 17.98 -9.94
N SER A 133 37.23 18.88 -9.08
CA SER A 133 37.75 20.17 -9.54
C SER A 133 39.26 20.15 -9.41
N GLY A 134 39.89 19.64 -10.45
CA GLY A 134 41.31 19.80 -10.67
C GLY A 134 41.60 21.27 -10.99
N ASN A 135 42.28 21.88 -10.06
CA ASN A 135 42.99 23.11 -10.23
C ASN A 135 44.03 22.96 -11.33
N ASP A 136 44.02 23.79 -12.34
CA ASP A 136 45.25 24.12 -13.10
C ASP A 136 45.35 25.64 -13.23
N SER A 137 46.20 26.19 -12.42
CA SER A 137 46.78 27.51 -12.52
C SER A 137 48.13 27.31 -13.20
N GLY A 138 48.33 27.92 -14.35
CA GLY A 138 49.62 27.88 -15.03
C GLY A 138 49.75 28.91 -16.13
N ARG A 139 50.06 30.17 -15.77
CA ARG A 139 50.77 31.18 -16.54
C ARG A 139 50.19 31.62 -17.87
#